data_cf46888517b186b5ab030167d919351f
#
_entry.id   cf46888517b186b5ab030167d919351f
#
_cell.length_a   1.000
_cell.length_b   1.000
_cell.length_c   1.000
_cell.angle_alpha   90.00
_cell.angle_beta   90.00
_cell.angle_gamma   90.00
#
_symmetry.space_group_name_H-M   'P 1'
#
loop_
_entity.id
_entity.type
_entity.pdbx_description
1 polymer ?
#
loop_
_entity_poly.entity_id
_entity_poly.type
_entity_poly.pdbx_seq_one_letter_code
_entity_poly.pdbx_strand_id
1 'polypeptide(L)'
;FMDVEIEVFWNGESLADAVAQGTYFDMIYLDIEMDKEDGISAAKRIRTYDKNALIIYVTSHENHMQESFEVRPFRFLVKPVSEKLFETCFKSAYEEVYCGDSYFRYSYQRVNHKIPMREILYFESNRRKVSIVTEKDTFVAYGKLNNIEESLKQSKVPFLRVHQSYLVNYKHVEGQAYDFVVMDNGKRISISEDRRKLIGEQYCSMEDTFYVNE
;
A
#
# COMPACT_ATOMS: atom_id res chain seq x y z
N PHE A 1 -3.78 0.40 15.82
CA PHE A 1 -2.67 1.37 15.97
C PHE A 1 -1.94 1.42 14.64
N MET A 2 -1.64 2.63 14.15
CA MET A 2 -0.79 2.80 12.95
C MET A 2 0.64 2.86 13.44
N ASP A 3 1.49 1.92 13.00
CA ASP A 3 2.93 2.03 13.18
C ASP A 3 3.47 2.99 12.12
N VAL A 4 4.12 4.05 12.57
CA VAL A 4 4.70 5.08 11.71
C VAL A 4 6.13 5.32 12.15
N GLU A 5 7.07 4.98 11.28
CA GLU A 5 8.47 5.36 11.44
C GLU A 5 8.68 6.76 10.88
N ILE A 6 9.34 7.62 11.64
CA ILE A 6 9.57 9.03 11.25
C ILE A 6 11.07 9.28 11.20
N GLU A 7 11.55 9.69 10.03
CA GLU A 7 12.92 10.17 9.84
C GLU A 7 12.91 11.66 9.51
N VAL A 8 13.81 12.42 10.10
CA VAL A 8 13.89 13.89 9.97
C VAL A 8 15.15 14.29 9.23
N PHE A 9 14.98 15.02 8.13
CA PHE A 9 16.06 15.62 7.35
C PHE A 9 16.03 17.15 7.48
N TRP A 10 17.20 17.75 7.68
CA TRP A 10 17.33 19.19 7.89
C TRP A 10 17.44 20.01 6.60
N ASN A 11 17.61 19.35 5.45
CA ASN A 11 17.65 19.99 4.13
C ASN A 11 17.25 18.99 3.03
N GLY A 12 16.87 19.53 1.86
CA GLY A 12 16.43 18.73 0.71
C GLY A 12 17.52 17.86 0.11
N GLU A 13 18.78 18.31 0.16
CA GLU A 13 19.93 17.58 -0.38
C GLU A 13 20.12 16.23 0.32
N SER A 14 20.16 16.23 1.67
CA SER A 14 20.34 15.00 2.45
C SER A 14 19.19 14.00 2.27
N LEU A 15 17.96 14.48 2.17
CA LEU A 15 16.80 13.64 1.86
C LEU A 15 16.89 13.03 0.46
N ALA A 16 17.21 13.84 -0.54
CA ALA A 16 17.31 13.34 -1.92
C ALA A 16 18.50 12.36 -2.10
N ASP A 17 19.58 12.55 -1.36
CA ASP A 17 20.73 11.64 -1.32
C ASP A 17 20.36 10.30 -0.67
N ALA A 18 19.59 10.30 0.43
CA ALA A 18 19.10 9.08 1.07
C ALA A 18 18.25 8.26 0.09
N VAL A 19 17.33 8.91 -0.62
CA VAL A 19 16.51 8.24 -1.66
C VAL A 19 17.36 7.71 -2.80
N ALA A 20 18.37 8.47 -3.25
CA ALA A 20 19.30 8.03 -4.29
C ALA A 20 20.13 6.81 -3.87
N GLN A 21 20.40 6.65 -2.57
CA GLN A 21 21.10 5.51 -1.98
C GLN A 21 20.19 4.30 -1.72
N GLY A 22 18.89 4.41 -2.04
CA GLY A 22 17.94 3.31 -1.95
C GLY A 22 17.06 3.32 -0.70
N THR A 23 17.07 4.40 0.10
CA THR A 23 16.09 4.56 1.18
C THR A 23 14.71 4.89 0.58
N TYR A 24 13.67 4.20 1.05
CA TYR A 24 12.30 4.39 0.58
C TYR A 24 11.45 5.03 1.66
N PHE A 25 10.63 5.99 1.25
CA PHE A 25 9.66 6.66 2.10
C PHE A 25 8.28 6.55 1.46
N ASP A 26 7.28 6.12 2.21
CA ASP A 26 5.90 6.13 1.74
C ASP A 26 5.35 7.53 1.58
N MET A 27 5.69 8.42 2.53
CA MET A 27 5.27 9.83 2.57
C MET A 27 6.46 10.73 2.88
N ILE A 28 6.51 11.86 2.21
CA ILE A 28 7.54 12.89 2.42
C ILE A 28 6.81 14.22 2.63
N TYR A 29 6.96 14.79 3.83
CA TYR A 29 6.57 16.16 4.10
C TYR A 29 7.76 17.06 3.84
N LEU A 30 7.64 17.99 2.89
CA LEU A 30 8.74 18.75 2.36
C LEU A 30 8.44 20.24 2.41
N ASP A 31 9.24 20.98 3.16
CA ASP A 31 9.18 22.44 3.07
C ASP A 31 9.71 22.91 1.72
N ILE A 32 9.06 23.87 1.13
CA ILE A 32 9.53 24.49 -0.13
C ILE A 32 10.70 25.41 0.18
N GLU A 33 10.58 26.20 1.24
CA GLU A 33 11.59 27.19 1.63
C GLU A 33 12.60 26.58 2.58
N MET A 34 13.70 26.11 2.03
CA MET A 34 14.82 25.56 2.81
C MET A 34 16.14 26.17 2.37
N ASP A 35 17.09 26.24 3.30
CA ASP A 35 18.46 26.64 3.00
C ASP A 35 19.11 25.62 2.06
N LYS A 36 19.94 26.11 1.12
CA LYS A 36 20.75 25.39 0.14
C LYS A 36 19.99 24.87 -1.08
N GLU A 37 19.16 23.84 -0.95
CA GLU A 37 18.33 23.29 -2.03
C GLU A 37 16.85 23.48 -1.65
N ASP A 38 16.09 24.18 -2.49
CA ASP A 38 14.67 24.34 -2.27
C ASP A 38 13.91 23.02 -2.41
N GLY A 39 12.74 22.92 -1.74
CA GLY A 39 11.97 21.68 -1.70
C GLY A 39 11.48 21.20 -3.07
N ILE A 40 11.33 22.10 -4.06
CA ILE A 40 10.90 21.73 -5.42
C ILE A 40 12.06 21.02 -6.12
N SER A 41 13.28 21.54 -6.02
CA SER A 41 14.48 20.93 -6.59
C SER A 41 14.77 19.58 -5.97
N ALA A 42 14.68 19.47 -4.62
CA ALA A 42 14.81 18.21 -3.90
C ALA A 42 13.78 17.18 -4.37
N ALA A 43 12.53 17.58 -4.51
CA ALA A 43 11.47 16.70 -4.99
C ALA A 43 11.68 16.23 -6.43
N LYS A 44 12.18 17.09 -7.32
CA LYS A 44 12.57 16.71 -8.69
C LYS A 44 13.66 15.63 -8.68
N ARG A 45 14.68 15.77 -7.83
CA ARG A 45 15.70 14.75 -7.66
C ARG A 45 15.14 13.45 -7.13
N ILE A 46 14.30 13.50 -6.09
CA ILE A 46 13.62 12.32 -5.54
C ILE A 46 12.85 11.59 -6.63
N ARG A 47 12.11 12.29 -7.49
CA ARG A 47 11.33 11.69 -8.58
C ARG A 47 12.15 10.97 -9.63
N THR A 48 13.46 11.24 -9.73
CA THR A 48 14.34 10.48 -10.64
C THR A 48 14.57 9.05 -10.14
N TYR A 49 14.50 8.83 -8.82
CA TYR A 49 14.75 7.54 -8.17
C TYR A 49 13.47 6.88 -7.68
N ASP A 50 12.55 7.67 -7.08
CA ASP A 50 11.27 7.19 -6.58
C ASP A 50 10.10 7.99 -7.17
N LYS A 51 9.27 7.28 -7.96
CA LYS A 51 8.07 7.84 -8.61
C LYS A 51 6.81 7.68 -7.75
N ASN A 52 6.88 6.89 -6.66
CA ASN A 52 5.72 6.43 -5.91
C ASN A 52 5.56 7.14 -4.56
N ALA A 53 6.63 7.57 -3.90
CA ALA A 53 6.55 8.30 -2.64
C ALA A 53 5.53 9.44 -2.72
N LEU A 54 4.64 9.56 -1.74
CA LEU A 54 3.70 10.68 -1.68
C LEU A 54 4.42 11.92 -1.16
N ILE A 55 4.59 12.93 -2.01
CA ILE A 55 5.20 14.20 -1.61
C ILE A 55 4.10 15.18 -1.22
N ILE A 56 4.17 15.68 0.02
CA ILE A 56 3.29 16.67 0.60
C ILE A 56 4.15 17.92 0.88
N TYR A 57 3.87 19.00 0.18
CA TYR A 57 4.56 20.25 0.43
C TYR A 57 3.96 20.97 1.64
N VAL A 58 4.84 21.53 2.47
CA VAL A 58 4.47 22.39 3.62
C VAL A 58 5.14 23.73 3.39
N THR A 59 4.38 24.80 3.13
CA THR A 59 4.94 26.08 2.69
C THR A 59 4.24 27.28 3.33
N SER A 60 4.96 28.38 3.46
CA SER A 60 4.40 29.69 3.87
C SER A 60 3.79 30.46 2.69
N HIS A 61 4.07 30.07 1.45
CA HIS A 61 3.68 30.79 0.24
C HIS A 61 2.88 29.94 -0.75
N GLU A 62 1.72 30.44 -1.15
CA GLU A 62 0.84 29.76 -2.12
C GLU A 62 1.34 29.87 -3.57
N ASN A 63 2.23 30.81 -3.86
CA ASN A 63 2.68 31.13 -5.23
C ASN A 63 3.52 30.01 -5.89
N HIS A 64 4.12 29.12 -5.10
CA HIS A 64 4.94 28.00 -5.60
C HIS A 64 4.15 26.79 -6.11
N MET A 65 2.83 26.82 -6.01
CA MET A 65 1.98 25.73 -6.48
C MET A 65 2.14 25.48 -7.99
N GLN A 66 2.33 26.50 -8.79
CA GLN A 66 2.41 26.35 -10.26
C GLN A 66 3.70 25.66 -10.73
N GLU A 67 4.84 25.91 -10.06
CA GLU A 67 6.14 25.34 -10.43
C GLU A 67 6.30 23.89 -9.99
N SER A 68 5.50 23.44 -9.04
CA SER A 68 5.60 22.13 -8.41
C SER A 68 4.77 21.03 -9.10
N PHE A 69 3.93 21.36 -10.09
CA PHE A 69 3.09 20.37 -10.79
C PHE A 69 3.89 19.27 -11.52
N GLU A 70 5.12 19.56 -11.94
CA GLU A 70 5.99 18.58 -12.60
C GLU A 70 6.32 17.39 -11.70
N VAL A 71 6.33 17.61 -10.37
CA VAL A 71 6.69 16.60 -9.36
C VAL A 71 5.49 15.74 -8.95
N ARG A 72 4.28 16.11 -9.37
CA ARG A 72 3.02 15.48 -8.98
C ARG A 72 2.89 15.34 -7.45
N PRO A 73 2.83 16.47 -6.72
CA PRO A 73 2.65 16.40 -5.28
C PRO A 73 1.27 15.83 -4.94
N PHE A 74 1.20 15.12 -3.83
CA PHE A 74 -0.06 14.60 -3.31
C PHE A 74 -0.93 15.74 -2.76
N ARG A 75 -0.32 16.68 -2.01
CA ARG A 75 -1.03 17.80 -1.40
C ARG A 75 -0.08 18.95 -1.03
N PHE A 76 -0.68 20.13 -0.83
CA PHE A 76 -0.03 21.29 -0.24
C PHE A 76 -0.68 21.60 1.12
N LEU A 77 0.15 21.90 2.10
CA LEU A 77 -0.25 22.40 3.41
C LEU A 77 0.37 23.79 3.59
N VAL A 78 -0.48 24.78 3.81
CA VAL A 78 -0.05 26.16 4.03
C VAL A 78 0.19 26.38 5.53
N LYS A 79 1.33 26.91 5.90
CA LYS A 79 1.67 27.27 7.29
C LYS A 79 0.86 28.50 7.74
N PRO A 80 0.37 28.55 8.99
CA PRO A 80 0.49 27.52 10.03
C PRO A 80 -0.44 26.32 9.80
N VAL A 81 0.12 25.11 9.88
CA VAL A 81 -0.66 23.88 9.69
C VAL A 81 -1.37 23.54 10.99
N SER A 82 -2.71 23.55 10.98
CA SER A 82 -3.49 23.10 12.12
C SER A 82 -3.43 21.59 12.28
N GLU A 83 -3.53 21.09 13.51
CA GLU A 83 -3.56 19.67 13.83
C GLU A 83 -4.63 18.92 13.00
N LYS A 84 -5.84 19.48 12.94
CA LYS A 84 -6.95 18.91 12.14
C LYS A 84 -6.62 18.80 10.65
N LEU A 85 -5.95 19.81 10.08
CA LEU A 85 -5.56 19.80 8.66
C LEU A 85 -4.46 18.76 8.41
N PHE A 86 -3.47 18.69 9.31
CA PHE A 86 -2.42 17.68 9.27
C PHE A 86 -3.02 16.27 9.37
N GLU A 87 -3.86 16.01 10.35
CA GLU A 87 -4.53 14.72 10.55
C GLU A 87 -5.34 14.30 9.32
N THR A 88 -6.11 15.23 8.73
CA THR A 88 -6.89 14.94 7.52
C THR A 88 -5.99 14.63 6.33
N CYS A 89 -4.90 15.38 6.15
CA CYS A 89 -3.92 15.13 5.09
C CYS A 89 -3.22 13.79 5.29
N PHE A 90 -2.76 13.52 6.51
CA PHE A 90 -2.08 12.27 6.87
C PHE A 90 -2.99 11.05 6.63
N LYS A 91 -4.24 11.09 7.10
CA LYS A 91 -5.21 10.00 6.85
C LYS A 91 -5.42 9.75 5.36
N SER A 92 -5.61 10.82 4.58
CA SER A 92 -5.77 10.69 3.12
C SER A 92 -4.52 10.14 2.44
N ALA A 93 -3.33 10.56 2.87
CA ALA A 93 -2.05 10.05 2.35
C ALA A 93 -1.83 8.60 2.77
N TYR A 94 -2.13 8.26 4.02
CA TYR A 94 -2.09 6.89 4.51
C TYR A 94 -3.03 5.97 3.73
N GLU A 95 -4.26 6.42 3.46
CA GLU A 95 -5.20 5.69 2.61
C GLU A 95 -4.65 5.52 1.18
N GLU A 96 -3.99 6.51 0.61
CA GLU A 96 -3.36 6.43 -0.71
C GLU A 96 -2.18 5.45 -0.74
N VAL A 97 -1.32 5.46 0.29
CA VAL A 97 -0.18 4.56 0.39
C VAL A 97 -0.61 3.12 0.65
N TYR A 98 -1.43 2.92 1.68
CA TYR A 98 -1.77 1.59 2.18
C TYR A 98 -3.09 1.06 1.64
N CYS A 99 -3.96 1.96 1.21
CA CYS A 99 -5.26 1.63 0.66
C CYS A 99 -5.42 2.12 -0.78
N GLY A 100 -4.36 2.74 -1.36
CA GLY A 100 -4.40 3.36 -2.68
C GLY A 100 -5.17 2.52 -3.69
N ASP A 101 -5.95 3.15 -4.54
CA ASP A 101 -6.97 2.60 -5.45
C ASP A 101 -6.46 1.44 -6.36
N SER A 102 -5.85 0.43 -5.73
CA SER A 102 -5.55 -0.84 -6.37
C SER A 102 -6.88 -1.58 -6.54
N TYR A 103 -7.49 -1.38 -7.69
CA TYR A 103 -8.68 -2.15 -8.03
C TYR A 103 -8.29 -3.48 -8.66
N PHE A 104 -8.87 -4.56 -8.15
CA PHE A 104 -8.92 -5.81 -8.88
C PHE A 104 -9.96 -5.68 -9.99
N ARG A 105 -9.51 -5.85 -11.25
CA ARG A 105 -10.37 -5.76 -12.43
C ARG A 105 -10.66 -7.17 -12.94
N TYR A 106 -11.93 -7.46 -13.18
CA TYR A 106 -12.36 -8.75 -13.73
C TYR A 106 -13.53 -8.57 -14.70
N SER A 107 -13.75 -9.56 -15.56
CA SER A 107 -14.87 -9.59 -16.47
C SER A 107 -15.83 -10.71 -16.10
N TYR A 108 -17.10 -10.41 -15.98
CA TYR A 108 -18.18 -11.37 -15.77
C TYR A 108 -19.37 -11.04 -16.68
N GLN A 109 -19.88 -12.04 -17.39
CA GLN A 109 -20.98 -11.87 -18.36
C GLN A 109 -20.74 -10.74 -19.39
N ARG A 110 -19.49 -10.59 -19.87
CA ARG A 110 -19.05 -9.53 -20.81
C ARG A 110 -19.09 -8.11 -20.24
N VAL A 111 -19.27 -7.95 -18.94
CA VAL A 111 -19.19 -6.67 -18.25
C VAL A 111 -17.88 -6.61 -17.49
N ASN A 112 -17.17 -5.48 -17.59
CA ASN A 112 -15.96 -5.24 -16.83
C ASN A 112 -16.32 -4.62 -15.47
N HIS A 113 -15.81 -5.25 -14.42
CA HIS A 113 -16.02 -4.85 -13.03
C HIS A 113 -14.70 -4.48 -12.38
N LYS A 114 -14.76 -3.71 -11.32
CA LYS A 114 -13.63 -3.41 -10.45
C LYS A 114 -14.06 -3.47 -8.98
N ILE A 115 -13.19 -4.00 -8.13
CA ILE A 115 -13.37 -4.06 -6.68
C ILE A 115 -12.10 -3.50 -6.04
N PRO A 116 -12.18 -2.60 -5.05
CA PRO A 116 -11.02 -2.18 -4.28
C PRO A 116 -10.33 -3.40 -3.67
N MET A 117 -9.03 -3.58 -3.90
CA MET A 117 -8.30 -4.75 -3.40
C MET A 117 -8.34 -4.85 -1.88
N ARG A 118 -8.41 -3.70 -1.19
CA ARG A 118 -8.55 -3.64 0.27
C ARG A 118 -9.82 -4.28 0.81
N GLU A 119 -10.88 -4.34 0.00
CA GLU A 119 -12.16 -4.95 0.41
C GLU A 119 -12.19 -6.45 0.18
N ILE A 120 -11.22 -7.00 -0.55
CA ILE A 120 -11.17 -8.42 -0.87
C ILE A 120 -10.53 -9.16 0.30
N LEU A 121 -11.28 -10.04 0.93
CA LEU A 121 -10.79 -10.92 1.99
C LEU A 121 -9.96 -12.06 1.39
N TYR A 122 -10.50 -12.73 0.40
CA TYR A 122 -9.81 -13.82 -0.29
C TYR A 122 -10.45 -14.15 -1.64
N PHE A 123 -9.70 -14.86 -2.46
CA PHE A 123 -10.17 -15.52 -3.67
C PHE A 123 -10.28 -17.02 -3.42
N GLU A 124 -11.39 -17.60 -3.86
CA GLU A 124 -11.65 -19.04 -3.77
C GLU A 124 -11.88 -19.64 -5.16
N SER A 125 -11.04 -20.57 -5.56
CA SER A 125 -11.16 -21.26 -6.87
C SER A 125 -12.15 -22.41 -6.77
N ASN A 126 -13.11 -22.42 -7.68
CA ASN A 126 -14.01 -23.54 -7.89
C ASN A 126 -14.08 -23.89 -9.38
N ARG A 127 -13.28 -24.87 -9.79
CA ARG A 127 -13.11 -25.33 -11.19
C ARG A 127 -12.63 -24.18 -12.11
N ARG A 128 -13.53 -23.64 -12.97
CA ARG A 128 -13.25 -22.56 -13.94
C ARG A 128 -13.70 -21.18 -13.45
N LYS A 129 -14.22 -21.09 -12.24
CA LYS A 129 -14.68 -19.86 -11.63
C LYS A 129 -13.82 -19.56 -10.41
N VAL A 130 -13.67 -18.27 -10.14
CA VAL A 130 -13.06 -17.77 -8.92
C VAL A 130 -14.07 -16.88 -8.24
N SER A 131 -14.41 -17.22 -7.01
CA SER A 131 -15.19 -16.35 -6.12
C SER A 131 -14.26 -15.30 -5.54
N ILE A 132 -14.66 -14.05 -5.58
CA ILE A 132 -13.99 -12.90 -4.97
C ILE A 132 -14.83 -12.55 -3.76
N VAL A 133 -14.33 -12.83 -2.58
CA VAL A 133 -15.08 -12.67 -1.33
C VAL A 133 -14.66 -11.39 -0.65
N THR A 134 -15.62 -10.54 -0.38
CA THR A 134 -15.49 -9.33 0.45
C THR A 134 -16.28 -9.51 1.75
N GLU A 135 -16.22 -8.56 2.65
CA GLU A 135 -17.01 -8.59 3.88
C GLU A 135 -18.53 -8.59 3.60
N LYS A 136 -18.94 -7.86 2.57
CA LYS A 136 -20.36 -7.63 2.26
C LYS A 136 -20.92 -8.58 1.21
N ASP A 137 -20.13 -8.90 0.19
CA ASP A 137 -20.58 -9.57 -1.02
C ASP A 137 -19.59 -10.63 -1.51
N THR A 138 -20.08 -11.52 -2.37
CA THR A 138 -19.24 -12.46 -3.12
C THR A 138 -19.49 -12.29 -4.61
N PHE A 139 -18.42 -11.95 -5.33
CA PHE A 139 -18.45 -11.79 -6.79
C PHE A 139 -17.83 -13.01 -7.47
N VAL A 140 -18.10 -13.18 -8.75
CA VAL A 140 -17.59 -14.30 -9.54
C VAL A 140 -16.81 -13.80 -10.75
N ALA A 141 -15.61 -14.31 -10.93
CA ALA A 141 -14.81 -14.13 -12.13
C ALA A 141 -14.56 -15.47 -12.82
N TYR A 142 -14.39 -15.46 -14.14
CA TYR A 142 -13.94 -16.62 -14.89
C TYR A 142 -12.41 -16.58 -15.00
N GLY A 143 -11.74 -17.68 -14.68
CA GLY A 143 -10.29 -17.75 -14.79
C GLY A 143 -9.67 -18.79 -13.86
N LYS A 144 -8.34 -18.78 -13.86
CA LYS A 144 -7.52 -19.62 -12.97
C LYS A 144 -6.95 -18.74 -11.85
N LEU A 145 -6.95 -19.26 -10.63
CA LEU A 145 -6.42 -18.55 -9.47
C LEU A 145 -4.92 -18.20 -9.64
N ASN A 146 -4.16 -19.03 -10.37
CA ASN A 146 -2.76 -18.74 -10.68
C ASN A 146 -2.57 -17.44 -11.50
N ASN A 147 -3.48 -17.16 -12.43
CA ASN A 147 -3.42 -15.92 -13.22
C ASN A 147 -3.72 -14.69 -12.36
N ILE A 148 -4.65 -14.84 -11.40
CA ILE A 148 -4.96 -13.79 -10.43
C ILE A 148 -3.75 -13.56 -9.52
N GLU A 149 -3.17 -14.62 -8.96
CA GLU A 149 -1.96 -14.54 -8.14
C GLU A 149 -0.82 -13.80 -8.87
N GLU A 150 -0.58 -14.13 -10.13
CA GLU A 150 0.46 -13.47 -10.93
C GLU A 150 0.16 -11.98 -11.13
N SER A 151 -1.10 -11.61 -11.41
CA SER A 151 -1.49 -10.21 -11.58
C SER A 151 -1.38 -9.39 -10.29
N LEU A 152 -1.40 -10.05 -9.14
CA LEU A 152 -1.32 -9.41 -7.82
C LEU A 152 0.11 -9.31 -7.27
N LYS A 153 1.11 -9.93 -7.91
CA LYS A 153 2.51 -9.88 -7.45
C LYS A 153 3.08 -8.46 -7.34
N GLN A 154 2.61 -7.54 -8.18
CA GLN A 154 3.02 -6.13 -8.16
C GLN A 154 2.08 -5.23 -7.35
N SER A 155 1.09 -5.85 -6.69
CA SER A 155 0.14 -5.12 -5.85
C SER A 155 0.77 -4.73 -4.52
N LYS A 156 0.48 -3.52 -4.04
CA LYS A 156 0.82 -3.09 -2.68
C LYS A 156 0.01 -3.83 -1.60
N VAL A 157 -1.09 -4.48 -1.98
CA VAL A 157 -1.89 -5.32 -1.07
C VAL A 157 -1.32 -6.74 -1.12
N PRO A 158 -0.76 -7.26 -0.02
CA PRO A 158 -0.14 -8.57 -0.01
C PRO A 158 -1.20 -9.68 0.00
N PHE A 159 -1.10 -10.58 -0.96
CA PHE A 159 -1.93 -11.78 -1.03
C PHE A 159 -1.08 -13.04 -0.86
N LEU A 160 -1.51 -13.94 0.02
CA LEU A 160 -0.84 -15.20 0.33
C LEU A 160 -1.57 -16.40 -0.28
N ARG A 161 -0.85 -17.23 -1.02
CA ARG A 161 -1.40 -18.47 -1.59
C ARG A 161 -1.32 -19.59 -0.57
N VAL A 162 -2.32 -19.67 0.32
CA VAL A 162 -2.34 -20.66 1.42
C VAL A 162 -2.76 -22.06 0.97
N HIS A 163 -3.51 -22.18 -0.14
CA HIS A 163 -3.99 -23.46 -0.66
C HIS A 163 -4.11 -23.41 -2.18
N GLN A 164 -4.14 -24.59 -2.86
CA GLN A 164 -4.37 -24.63 -4.31
C GLN A 164 -5.63 -23.90 -4.75
N SER A 165 -6.62 -23.80 -3.86
CA SER A 165 -7.91 -23.15 -4.14
C SER A 165 -8.09 -21.80 -3.43
N TYR A 166 -7.15 -21.35 -2.60
CA TYR A 166 -7.29 -20.12 -1.82
C TYR A 166 -6.08 -19.19 -1.96
N LEU A 167 -6.37 -17.92 -2.23
CA LEU A 167 -5.44 -16.80 -2.19
C LEU A 167 -6.03 -15.77 -1.24
N VAL A 168 -5.42 -15.54 -0.09
CA VAL A 168 -5.96 -14.70 0.99
C VAL A 168 -5.25 -13.35 1.05
N ASN A 169 -5.98 -12.30 1.36
CA ASN A 169 -5.42 -11.00 1.65
C ASN A 169 -4.86 -11.03 3.08
N TYR A 170 -3.55 -10.82 3.21
CA TYR A 170 -2.87 -10.83 4.50
C TYR A 170 -3.46 -9.83 5.50
N LYS A 171 -3.88 -8.64 5.03
CA LYS A 171 -4.48 -7.60 5.89
C LYS A 171 -5.81 -8.00 6.52
N HIS A 172 -6.44 -9.06 6.02
CA HIS A 172 -7.69 -9.61 6.52
C HIS A 172 -7.49 -10.98 7.21
N VAL A 173 -6.26 -11.31 7.55
CA VAL A 173 -5.94 -12.48 8.37
C VAL A 173 -5.96 -12.05 9.83
N GLU A 174 -7.00 -12.46 10.57
CA GLU A 174 -7.13 -12.21 12.01
C GLU A 174 -6.15 -13.05 12.82
N GLY A 175 -5.83 -14.26 12.34
CA GLY A 175 -4.90 -15.15 13.02
C GLY A 175 -4.36 -16.26 12.13
N GLN A 176 -3.15 -16.72 12.45
CA GLN A 176 -2.51 -17.84 11.78
C GLN A 176 -2.16 -18.94 12.77
N ALA A 177 -2.45 -20.19 12.40
CA ALA A 177 -1.92 -21.39 13.00
C ALA A 177 -1.00 -22.11 11.98
N TYR A 178 -0.37 -23.20 12.41
CA TYR A 178 0.54 -23.97 11.55
C TYR A 178 -0.13 -24.52 10.28
N ASP A 179 -1.41 -24.88 10.35
CA ASP A 179 -2.15 -25.59 9.30
C ASP A 179 -3.39 -24.85 8.80
N PHE A 180 -3.70 -23.66 9.32
CA PHE A 180 -4.81 -22.81 8.84
C PHE A 180 -4.58 -21.34 9.14
N VAL A 181 -5.33 -20.49 8.45
CA VAL A 181 -5.53 -19.08 8.77
C VAL A 181 -6.99 -18.82 9.12
N VAL A 182 -7.24 -17.82 9.96
CA VAL A 182 -8.58 -17.29 10.28
C VAL A 182 -8.70 -15.91 9.62
N MET A 183 -9.76 -15.72 8.85
CA MET A 183 -10.06 -14.45 8.20
C MET A 183 -10.97 -13.58 9.09
N ASP A 184 -10.98 -12.25 8.88
CA ASP A 184 -11.81 -11.29 9.62
C ASP A 184 -13.31 -11.67 9.67
N ASN A 185 -13.79 -12.38 8.66
CA ASN A 185 -15.16 -12.90 8.65
C ASN A 185 -15.34 -14.22 9.39
N GLY A 186 -14.35 -14.65 10.17
CA GLY A 186 -14.34 -15.89 10.95
C GLY A 186 -14.12 -17.18 10.13
N LYS A 187 -13.93 -17.10 8.81
CA LYS A 187 -13.68 -18.29 8.01
C LYS A 187 -12.29 -18.85 8.25
N ARG A 188 -12.22 -20.14 8.62
CA ARG A 188 -10.96 -20.90 8.68
C ARG A 188 -10.63 -21.48 7.31
N ILE A 189 -9.43 -21.20 6.84
CA ILE A 189 -8.90 -21.69 5.55
C ILE A 189 -7.64 -22.50 5.82
N SER A 190 -7.65 -23.78 5.41
CA SER A 190 -6.51 -24.68 5.62
C SER A 190 -5.32 -24.28 4.75
N ILE A 191 -4.12 -24.40 5.32
CA ILE A 191 -2.85 -24.25 4.59
C ILE A 191 -2.43 -25.63 4.10
N SER A 192 -2.20 -25.79 2.79
CA SER A 192 -1.70 -27.04 2.22
C SER A 192 -0.33 -27.40 2.82
N GLU A 193 -0.06 -28.68 3.02
CA GLU A 193 1.18 -29.17 3.66
C GLU A 193 2.45 -28.64 2.99
N ASP A 194 2.48 -28.63 1.68
CA ASP A 194 3.59 -28.13 0.85
C ASP A 194 3.83 -26.61 1.01
N ARG A 195 2.87 -25.87 1.56
CA ARG A 195 2.91 -24.40 1.71
C ARG A 195 3.14 -23.93 3.13
N ARG A 196 2.98 -24.80 4.15
CA ARG A 196 3.03 -24.40 5.56
C ARG A 196 4.32 -23.67 5.93
N LYS A 197 5.46 -24.20 5.50
CA LYS A 197 6.77 -23.57 5.78
C LYS A 197 6.88 -22.20 5.12
N LEU A 198 6.56 -22.10 3.83
CA LEU A 198 6.64 -20.84 3.06
C LEU A 198 5.68 -19.79 3.62
N ILE A 199 4.43 -20.17 3.94
CA ILE A 199 3.44 -19.25 4.51
C ILE A 199 3.87 -18.77 5.90
N GLY A 200 4.42 -19.65 6.74
CA GLY A 200 4.97 -19.26 8.03
C GLY A 200 6.09 -18.22 7.90
N GLU A 201 7.06 -18.46 6.98
CA GLU A 201 8.14 -17.51 6.72
C GLU A 201 7.63 -16.16 6.15
N GLN A 202 6.67 -16.20 5.21
CA GLN A 202 6.07 -14.99 4.66
C GLN A 202 5.27 -14.21 5.71
N TYR A 203 4.51 -14.90 6.55
CA TYR A 203 3.73 -14.29 7.62
C TYR A 203 4.64 -13.59 8.63
N CYS A 204 5.67 -14.28 9.14
CA CYS A 204 6.66 -13.69 10.05
C CYS A 204 7.37 -12.47 9.42
N SER A 205 7.79 -12.56 8.15
CA SER A 205 8.44 -11.43 7.48
C SER A 205 7.52 -10.22 7.30
N MET A 206 6.21 -10.43 7.17
CA MET A 206 5.23 -9.37 7.12
C MET A 206 4.94 -8.80 8.51
N GLU A 207 4.91 -9.63 9.57
CA GLU A 207 4.81 -9.18 10.95
C GLU A 207 6.07 -8.41 11.38
N ASP A 208 7.27 -8.90 11.05
CA ASP A 208 8.53 -8.19 11.35
C ASP A 208 8.59 -6.81 10.70
N THR A 209 7.93 -6.63 9.55
CA THR A 209 7.77 -5.31 8.91
C THR A 209 6.85 -4.39 9.74
N PHE A 210 5.99 -4.96 10.60
CA PHE A 210 5.08 -4.23 11.49
C PHE A 210 5.59 -4.12 12.94
N TYR A 211 6.53 -4.98 13.37
CA TYR A 211 7.00 -5.10 14.76
C TYR A 211 8.49 -4.78 14.96
N VAL A 212 9.21 -4.30 13.95
CA VAL A 212 10.58 -3.83 14.17
C VAL A 212 10.51 -2.46 14.82
N ASN A 213 10.44 -2.47 16.13
CA ASN A 213 11.15 -1.64 17.10
C ASN A 213 10.42 -1.62 18.45
N GLU A 214 10.82 -2.48 19.36
CA GLU A 214 10.91 -2.14 20.79
C GLU A 214 12.32 -1.66 21.12
#